data_a01e16a02b8127b190fba5b58dda2a9a
#
_entry.id   a01e16a02b8127b190fba5b58dda2a9a
#
_cell.length_a   1.000
_cell.length_b   1.000
_cell.length_c   1.000
_cell.angle_alpha   90.00
_cell.angle_beta   90.00
_cell.angle_gamma   90.00
#
_symmetry.space_group_name_H-M   'P 1'
#
loop_
_entity.id
_entity.type
_entity.pdbx_description
1 polymer ?
#
loop_
_entity_poly.entity_id
_entity_poly.type
_entity_poly.pdbx_seq_one_letter_code
_entity_poly.pdbx_strand_id
1 'polypeptide(L)'
;MDHHQSGTRPARRIALIGTDFDGTVFAGGDTMVSAEHYRAFRRQLQHLRGAFGTHWAVVTGRHVSAMPLLLNELLMHGLSPDFMVMEDARIYRRRGSRFRPFWWWNFSIWLRRRRQLARHRERVRATMASIQAEHPTAVSMGGNRMIDLWYEFDADGAAVAVERRLLDQFAGESDFFVFRWGREVCLAPTAGTKGEAVRRLASELGAHRREVFTVGDGQNDISMLDPVAAGLIACVANAQDEVRIAVERAKGFIASGQHIAGVVEALHFYAQKKA
;
A
#
# COMPACT_ATOMS: atom_id res chain seq x y z
N MET A 1 -43.14 -16.17 -30.57
CA MET A 1 -43.02 -15.23 -29.41
C MET A 1 -41.82 -15.63 -28.61
N ASP A 2 -40.65 -15.11 -29.02
CA ASP A 2 -39.38 -15.43 -28.34
C ASP A 2 -39.16 -14.42 -27.20
N HIS A 3 -39.35 -14.92 -25.97
CA HIS A 3 -38.94 -14.18 -24.80
C HIS A 3 -37.40 -14.17 -24.70
N HIS A 4 -36.77 -13.16 -25.26
CA HIS A 4 -35.39 -12.81 -24.92
C HIS A 4 -35.36 -12.42 -23.44
N GLN A 5 -35.10 -13.37 -22.57
CA GLN A 5 -34.63 -13.09 -21.24
C GLN A 5 -33.25 -12.43 -21.38
N SER A 6 -33.20 -11.10 -21.23
CA SER A 6 -31.97 -10.35 -21.04
C SER A 6 -31.40 -10.73 -19.67
N GLY A 7 -30.64 -11.83 -19.64
CA GLY A 7 -29.88 -12.24 -18.47
C GLY A 7 -28.88 -11.12 -18.12
N THR A 8 -29.22 -10.30 -17.16
CA THR A 8 -28.28 -9.36 -16.53
C THR A 8 -27.17 -10.21 -15.90
N ARG A 9 -26.00 -10.25 -16.56
CA ARG A 9 -24.82 -10.87 -15.93
C ARG A 9 -24.62 -10.26 -14.56
N PRO A 10 -24.34 -11.05 -13.51
CA PRO A 10 -24.19 -10.55 -12.16
C PRO A 10 -23.07 -9.52 -12.09
N ALA A 11 -23.27 -8.48 -11.28
CA ALA A 11 -22.25 -7.48 -10.98
C ALA A 11 -21.00 -8.19 -10.46
N ARG A 12 -19.82 -7.66 -10.82
CA ARG A 12 -18.54 -8.27 -10.44
C ARG A 12 -18.35 -8.26 -8.93
N ARG A 13 -18.14 -9.42 -8.34
CA ARG A 13 -17.83 -9.54 -6.91
C ARG A 13 -16.45 -8.93 -6.61
N ILE A 14 -16.40 -8.05 -5.61
CA ILE A 14 -15.17 -7.54 -5.00
C ILE A 14 -15.20 -8.01 -3.53
N ALA A 15 -14.33 -8.95 -3.17
CA ALA A 15 -14.28 -9.51 -1.82
C ALA A 15 -13.33 -8.74 -0.89
N LEU A 16 -12.24 -8.19 -1.46
CA LEU A 16 -11.25 -7.41 -0.73
C LEU A 16 -10.90 -6.14 -1.50
N ILE A 17 -10.93 -5.01 -0.80
CA ILE A 17 -10.39 -3.73 -1.25
C ILE A 17 -9.14 -3.47 -0.43
N GLY A 18 -7.97 -3.32 -1.08
CA GLY A 18 -6.71 -2.87 -0.51
C GLY A 18 -6.38 -1.47 -1.01
N THR A 19 -6.35 -0.50 -0.13
CA THR A 19 -5.94 0.86 -0.49
C THR A 19 -4.66 1.23 0.25
N ASP A 20 -3.73 1.89 -0.41
CA ASP A 20 -2.74 2.66 0.31
C ASP A 20 -3.42 3.81 1.07
N PHE A 21 -2.68 4.47 1.97
CA PHE A 21 -3.18 5.55 2.81
C PHE A 21 -2.68 6.92 2.33
N ASP A 22 -1.37 7.15 2.39
CA ASP A 22 -0.73 8.43 2.08
C ASP A 22 -0.67 8.66 0.57
N GLY A 23 -1.18 9.80 0.10
CA GLY A 23 -1.24 10.05 -1.34
C GLY A 23 -2.39 9.34 -2.05
N THR A 24 -2.99 8.31 -1.45
CA THR A 24 -4.08 7.52 -2.05
C THR A 24 -5.44 7.77 -1.39
N VAL A 25 -5.62 7.45 -0.11
CA VAL A 25 -6.86 7.75 0.62
C VAL A 25 -6.80 9.15 1.20
N PHE A 26 -5.64 9.54 1.72
CA PHE A 26 -5.37 10.86 2.27
C PHE A 26 -4.38 11.63 1.39
N ALA A 27 -4.67 12.91 1.18
CA ALA A 27 -3.70 13.85 0.63
C ALA A 27 -2.73 14.23 1.74
N GLY A 28 -1.43 14.12 1.49
CA GLY A 28 -0.43 14.70 2.37
C GLY A 28 -0.40 16.23 2.24
N GLY A 29 -0.07 16.94 3.33
CA GLY A 29 0.09 18.39 3.33
C GLY A 29 -1.23 19.17 3.21
N ASP A 30 -1.16 20.38 2.62
CA ASP A 30 -2.27 21.35 2.54
C ASP A 30 -3.32 21.03 1.46
N THR A 31 -3.25 19.86 0.83
CA THR A 31 -4.20 19.50 -0.23
C THR A 31 -5.57 19.17 0.36
N MET A 32 -6.54 20.05 0.12
CA MET A 32 -7.93 19.87 0.57
C MET A 32 -8.63 18.81 -0.28
N VAL A 33 -8.87 17.66 0.30
CA VAL A 33 -9.73 16.63 -0.31
C VAL A 33 -11.18 16.88 0.11
N SER A 34 -12.08 16.93 -0.87
CA SER A 34 -13.50 17.18 -0.62
C SER A 34 -14.12 16.07 0.26
N ALA A 35 -14.83 16.46 1.31
CA ALA A 35 -15.62 15.56 2.14
C ALA A 35 -16.66 14.74 1.33
N GLU A 36 -17.03 15.20 0.15
CA GLU A 36 -17.92 14.47 -0.75
C GLU A 36 -17.30 13.19 -1.29
N HIS A 37 -16.00 13.19 -1.63
CA HIS A 37 -15.31 11.98 -2.09
C HIS A 37 -15.22 10.91 -1.01
N TYR A 38 -14.99 11.31 0.26
CA TYR A 38 -15.05 10.37 1.38
C TYR A 38 -16.46 9.79 1.57
N ARG A 39 -17.50 10.61 1.42
CA ARG A 39 -18.90 10.15 1.44
C ARG A 39 -19.21 9.22 0.28
N ALA A 40 -18.70 9.50 -0.91
CA ALA A 40 -18.86 8.65 -2.09
C ALA A 40 -18.19 7.29 -1.90
N PHE A 41 -16.94 7.27 -1.43
CA PHE A 41 -16.25 6.02 -1.09
C PHE A 41 -17.00 5.20 -0.04
N ARG A 42 -17.47 5.85 1.03
CA ARG A 42 -18.27 5.19 2.07
C ARG A 42 -19.53 4.55 1.51
N ARG A 43 -20.29 5.26 0.65
CA ARG A 43 -21.49 4.71 0.00
C ARG A 43 -21.18 3.49 -0.86
N GLN A 44 -20.12 3.56 -1.69
CA GLN A 44 -19.68 2.42 -2.51
C GLN A 44 -19.26 1.23 -1.66
N LEU A 45 -18.46 1.46 -0.60
CA LEU A 45 -18.03 0.41 0.31
C LEU A 45 -19.22 -0.24 1.02
N GLN A 46 -20.20 0.54 1.49
CA GLN A 46 -21.43 0.03 2.11
C GLN A 46 -22.24 -0.81 1.14
N HIS A 47 -22.40 -0.36 -0.11
CA HIS A 47 -23.08 -1.11 -1.17
C HIS A 47 -22.40 -2.46 -1.42
N LEU A 48 -21.08 -2.46 -1.61
CA LEU A 48 -20.29 -3.68 -1.84
C LEU A 48 -20.31 -4.63 -0.63
N ARG A 49 -20.28 -4.09 0.59
CA ARG A 49 -20.44 -4.88 1.82
C ARG A 49 -21.80 -5.58 1.88
N GLY A 50 -22.87 -4.86 1.56
CA GLY A 50 -24.22 -5.42 1.53
C GLY A 50 -24.41 -6.48 0.45
N ALA A 51 -23.83 -6.28 -0.73
CA ALA A 51 -23.99 -7.18 -1.88
C ALA A 51 -23.09 -8.42 -1.81
N PHE A 52 -21.84 -8.28 -1.34
CA PHE A 52 -20.81 -9.30 -1.48
C PHE A 52 -20.04 -9.63 -0.19
N GLY A 53 -20.31 -8.98 0.92
CA GLY A 53 -19.53 -9.12 2.14
C GLY A 53 -18.11 -8.55 2.02
N THR A 54 -17.92 -7.53 1.19
CA THR A 54 -16.61 -6.92 0.89
C THR A 54 -15.90 -6.44 2.15
N HIS A 55 -14.62 -6.75 2.26
CA HIS A 55 -13.75 -6.25 3.31
C HIS A 55 -12.83 -5.14 2.76
N TRP A 56 -12.50 -4.19 3.61
CA TRP A 56 -11.58 -3.12 3.30
C TRP A 56 -10.34 -3.18 4.18
N ALA A 57 -9.16 -3.15 3.56
CA ALA A 57 -7.86 -3.07 4.19
C ALA A 57 -7.17 -1.75 3.80
N VAL A 58 -6.70 -1.01 4.79
CA VAL A 58 -5.72 0.07 4.60
C VAL A 58 -4.33 -0.56 4.68
N VAL A 59 -3.49 -0.30 3.67
CA VAL A 59 -2.16 -0.92 3.51
C VAL A 59 -1.11 0.19 3.44
N THR A 60 -0.39 0.44 4.52
CA THR A 60 0.53 1.56 4.63
C THR A 60 1.93 1.14 5.10
N GLY A 61 2.95 1.87 4.66
CA GLY A 61 4.32 1.76 5.18
C GLY A 61 4.49 2.36 6.58
N ARG A 62 3.53 3.13 7.09
CA ARG A 62 3.65 3.76 8.41
C ARG A 62 3.86 2.74 9.52
N HIS A 63 4.66 3.12 10.51
CA HIS A 63 4.91 2.31 11.70
C HIS A 63 3.61 2.07 12.50
N VAL A 64 3.52 0.94 13.21
CA VAL A 64 2.32 0.57 13.97
C VAL A 64 1.90 1.60 15.03
N SER A 65 2.82 2.40 15.55
CA SER A 65 2.51 3.49 16.49
C SER A 65 1.64 4.59 15.87
N ALA A 66 1.65 4.73 14.54
CA ALA A 66 0.80 5.68 13.83
C ALA A 66 -0.66 5.21 13.67
N MET A 67 -0.96 3.94 13.95
CA MET A 67 -2.28 3.37 13.75
C MET A 67 -3.41 4.16 14.45
N PRO A 68 -3.29 4.63 15.71
CA PRO A 68 -4.34 5.42 16.35
C PRO A 68 -4.63 6.72 15.60
N LEU A 69 -3.60 7.40 15.09
CA LEU A 69 -3.74 8.63 14.31
C LEU A 69 -4.49 8.35 13.00
N LEU A 70 -4.05 7.35 12.23
CA LEU A 70 -4.71 6.97 10.97
C LEU A 70 -6.19 6.59 11.19
N LEU A 71 -6.48 5.84 12.25
CA LEU A 71 -7.85 5.47 12.56
C LEU A 71 -8.70 6.66 12.92
N ASN A 72 -8.17 7.64 13.65
CA ASN A 72 -8.87 8.87 13.98
C ASN A 72 -9.19 9.68 12.70
N GLU A 73 -8.22 9.84 11.81
CA GLU A 73 -8.41 10.52 10.52
C GLU A 73 -9.51 9.84 9.69
N LEU A 74 -9.50 8.52 9.59
CA LEU A 74 -10.53 7.77 8.88
C LEU A 74 -11.92 7.92 9.54
N LEU A 75 -11.99 7.87 10.86
CA LEU A 75 -13.23 7.99 11.62
C LEU A 75 -13.88 9.38 11.49
N MET A 76 -13.09 10.45 11.39
CA MET A 76 -13.58 11.80 11.11
C MET A 76 -14.38 11.88 9.79
N HIS A 77 -14.07 11.00 8.83
CA HIS A 77 -14.80 10.87 7.56
C HIS A 77 -15.86 9.75 7.58
N GLY A 78 -16.09 9.13 8.74
CA GLY A 78 -17.04 8.02 8.90
C GLY A 78 -16.57 6.73 8.20
N LEU A 79 -15.25 6.58 8.01
CA LEU A 79 -14.62 5.42 7.40
C LEU A 79 -14.07 4.49 8.48
N SER A 80 -14.21 3.20 8.28
CA SER A 80 -13.74 2.19 9.23
C SER A 80 -13.28 0.93 8.49
N PRO A 81 -11.96 0.69 8.40
CA PRO A 81 -11.42 -0.49 7.74
C PRO A 81 -11.63 -1.75 8.59
N ASP A 82 -11.67 -2.90 7.92
CA ASP A 82 -11.72 -4.21 8.56
C ASP A 82 -10.33 -4.71 8.95
N PHE A 83 -9.32 -4.27 8.15
CA PHE A 83 -7.91 -4.59 8.38
C PHE A 83 -7.05 -3.34 8.27
N MET A 84 -5.98 -3.30 9.08
CA MET A 84 -4.85 -2.39 8.93
C MET A 84 -3.62 -3.22 8.62
N VAL A 85 -2.94 -2.90 7.54
CA VAL A 85 -1.61 -3.43 7.24
C VAL A 85 -0.62 -2.31 7.48
N MET A 86 0.25 -2.49 8.45
CA MET A 86 1.25 -1.53 8.89
C MET A 86 2.64 -2.00 8.47
N GLU A 87 3.57 -1.08 8.29
CA GLU A 87 4.96 -1.40 7.91
C GLU A 87 4.99 -2.32 6.68
N ASP A 88 4.13 -2.03 5.69
CA ASP A 88 3.93 -2.75 4.43
C ASP A 88 3.40 -4.19 4.56
N ALA A 89 3.51 -4.84 5.73
CA ALA A 89 3.23 -6.26 5.82
C ALA A 89 2.57 -6.74 7.12
N ARG A 90 2.61 -5.98 8.20
CA ARG A 90 2.08 -6.42 9.51
C ARG A 90 0.58 -6.24 9.55
N ILE A 91 -0.16 -7.34 9.59
CA ILE A 91 -1.62 -7.37 9.50
C ILE A 91 -2.26 -7.28 10.89
N TYR A 92 -3.27 -6.45 10.99
CA TYR A 92 -4.14 -6.29 12.16
C TYR A 92 -5.60 -6.34 11.71
N ARG A 93 -6.40 -7.18 12.35
CA ARG A 93 -7.84 -7.34 12.08
C ARG A 93 -8.67 -6.62 13.12
N ARG A 94 -9.68 -5.90 12.70
CA ARG A 94 -10.65 -5.27 13.59
C ARG A 94 -11.50 -6.33 14.32
N ARG A 95 -11.60 -6.18 15.62
CA ARG A 95 -12.49 -6.97 16.51
C ARG A 95 -13.18 -5.98 17.46
N GLY A 96 -14.44 -5.65 17.17
CA GLY A 96 -15.14 -4.55 17.83
C GLY A 96 -14.44 -3.21 17.60
N SER A 97 -14.08 -2.51 18.68
CA SER A 97 -13.34 -1.24 18.62
C SER A 97 -11.82 -1.38 18.57
N ARG A 98 -11.29 -2.59 18.64
CA ARG A 98 -9.84 -2.84 18.74
C ARG A 98 -9.31 -3.56 17.51
N PHE A 99 -8.02 -3.36 17.21
CA PHE A 99 -7.28 -4.12 16.21
C PHE A 99 -6.41 -5.18 16.87
N ARG A 100 -6.50 -6.42 16.40
CA ARG A 100 -5.75 -7.57 16.89
C ARG A 100 -4.75 -8.02 15.85
N PRO A 101 -3.46 -8.24 16.20
CA PRO A 101 -2.45 -8.66 15.25
C PRO A 101 -2.69 -10.10 14.76
N PHE A 102 -2.32 -10.37 13.52
CA PHE A 102 -2.14 -11.73 13.01
C PHE A 102 -0.82 -12.28 13.53
N TRP A 103 -0.81 -12.79 14.77
CA TRP A 103 0.39 -13.12 15.53
C TRP A 103 1.41 -13.94 14.74
N TRP A 104 1.01 -15.09 14.20
CA TRP A 104 1.91 -15.99 13.47
C TRP A 104 2.43 -15.36 12.18
N TRP A 105 1.58 -14.65 11.45
CA TRP A 105 1.98 -13.93 10.26
C TRP A 105 2.98 -12.82 10.60
N ASN A 106 2.65 -11.94 11.53
CA ASN A 106 3.49 -10.82 11.92
C ASN A 106 4.84 -11.28 12.49
N PHE A 107 4.85 -12.40 13.26
CA PHE A 107 6.07 -13.03 13.73
C PHE A 107 6.90 -13.59 12.57
N SER A 108 6.28 -14.25 11.60
CA SER A 108 6.97 -14.77 10.42
C SER A 108 7.63 -13.67 9.59
N ILE A 109 6.94 -12.53 9.40
CA ILE A 109 7.48 -11.35 8.73
C ILE A 109 8.70 -10.81 9.49
N TRP A 110 8.56 -10.61 10.81
CA TRP A 110 9.65 -10.15 11.65
C TRP A 110 10.88 -11.07 11.55
N LEU A 111 10.69 -12.39 11.60
CA LEU A 111 11.77 -13.36 11.53
C LEU A 111 12.45 -13.36 10.15
N ARG A 112 11.68 -13.28 9.06
CA ARG A 112 12.22 -13.22 7.69
C ARG A 112 13.05 -11.95 7.48
N ARG A 113 12.53 -10.78 7.86
CA ARG A 113 13.24 -9.50 7.81
C ARG A 113 14.54 -9.54 8.61
N ARG A 114 14.47 -10.05 9.85
CA ARG A 114 15.64 -10.18 10.70
C ARG A 114 16.71 -11.09 10.07
N ARG A 115 16.33 -12.18 9.40
CA ARG A 115 17.26 -13.07 8.70
C ARG A 115 17.91 -12.38 7.48
N GLN A 116 17.14 -11.63 6.71
CA GLN A 116 17.67 -10.85 5.58
C GLN A 116 18.72 -9.84 6.07
N LEU A 117 18.40 -9.04 7.06
CA LEU A 117 19.36 -8.09 7.66
C LEU A 117 20.59 -8.74 8.26
N ALA A 118 20.43 -9.90 8.91
CA ALA A 118 21.58 -10.60 9.52
C ALA A 118 22.58 -11.05 8.45
N ARG A 119 22.11 -11.48 7.26
CA ARG A 119 22.97 -11.86 6.13
C ARG A 119 23.78 -10.69 5.56
N HIS A 120 23.23 -9.49 5.63
CA HIS A 120 23.84 -8.28 5.03
C HIS A 120 24.28 -7.24 6.07
N ARG A 121 24.39 -7.65 7.34
CA ARG A 121 24.58 -6.77 8.50
C ARG A 121 25.75 -5.80 8.35
N GLU A 122 26.91 -6.31 7.94
CA GLU A 122 28.12 -5.49 7.80
C GLU A 122 27.96 -4.47 6.67
N ARG A 123 27.45 -4.92 5.53
CA ARG A 123 27.20 -4.06 4.36
C ARG A 123 26.21 -2.95 4.68
N VAL A 124 25.08 -3.29 5.30
CA VAL A 124 24.07 -2.28 5.70
C VAL A 124 24.67 -1.28 6.68
N ARG A 125 25.43 -1.75 7.70
CA ARG A 125 26.10 -0.86 8.66
C ARG A 125 27.13 0.06 8.01
N ALA A 126 27.96 -0.47 7.12
CA ALA A 126 28.95 0.33 6.39
C ALA A 126 28.25 1.39 5.52
N THR A 127 27.15 1.02 4.86
CA THR A 127 26.34 1.94 4.07
C THR A 127 25.75 3.06 4.93
N MET A 128 25.17 2.72 6.09
CA MET A 128 24.64 3.71 7.03
C MET A 128 25.72 4.68 7.53
N ALA A 129 26.89 4.15 7.92
CA ALA A 129 28.01 4.97 8.38
C ALA A 129 28.50 5.93 7.29
N SER A 130 28.57 5.47 6.03
CA SER A 130 28.99 6.31 4.90
C SER A 130 27.96 7.41 4.60
N ILE A 131 26.66 7.08 4.59
CA ILE A 131 25.59 8.07 4.39
C ILE A 131 25.66 9.14 5.48
N GLN A 132 25.80 8.73 6.75
CA GLN A 132 25.86 9.67 7.88
C GLN A 132 27.11 10.56 7.84
N ALA A 133 28.26 10.03 7.36
CA ALA A 133 29.48 10.79 7.22
C ALA A 133 29.41 11.82 6.07
N GLU A 134 28.78 11.47 4.96
CA GLU A 134 28.64 12.33 3.78
C GLU A 134 27.50 13.34 3.94
N HIS A 135 26.46 12.98 4.71
CA HIS A 135 25.27 13.79 4.97
C HIS A 135 25.00 13.90 6.47
N PRO A 136 25.82 14.67 7.22
CA PRO A 136 25.70 14.75 8.67
C PRO A 136 24.39 15.37 9.16
N THR A 137 23.69 16.13 8.30
CA THR A 137 22.37 16.71 8.56
C THR A 137 21.21 15.76 8.27
N ALA A 138 21.47 14.62 7.61
CA ALA A 138 20.43 13.65 7.31
C ALA A 138 19.86 13.04 8.60
N VAL A 139 18.55 13.06 8.71
CA VAL A 139 17.82 12.54 9.87
C VAL A 139 17.46 11.07 9.63
N SER A 140 17.94 10.18 10.50
CA SER A 140 17.50 8.78 10.47
C SER A 140 16.07 8.67 10.96
N MET A 141 15.17 8.30 10.06
CA MET A 141 13.75 8.06 10.33
C MET A 141 13.48 6.65 10.90
N GLY A 142 14.53 5.80 10.94
CA GLY A 142 14.44 4.40 11.32
C GLY A 142 14.08 4.13 12.78
N GLY A 143 14.25 5.07 13.69
CA GLY A 143 13.87 5.03 15.10
C GLY A 143 14.04 3.65 15.76
N ASN A 144 12.96 3.01 16.15
CA ASN A 144 12.89 1.63 16.63
C ASN A 144 12.74 0.57 15.52
N ARG A 145 12.80 0.99 14.25
CA ARG A 145 12.77 0.07 13.11
C ARG A 145 14.15 -0.56 12.98
N MET A 146 14.41 -1.62 13.73
CA MET A 146 15.65 -2.42 13.62
C MET A 146 15.84 -3.05 12.22
N ILE A 147 15.06 -2.63 11.21
CA ILE A 147 14.80 -3.43 10.03
C ILE A 147 15.01 -2.66 8.73
N ASP A 148 15.00 -1.33 8.76
CA ASP A 148 15.08 -0.52 7.55
C ASP A 148 16.17 0.56 7.71
N LEU A 149 16.92 0.81 6.64
CA LEU A 149 17.69 2.02 6.50
C LEU A 149 16.73 3.07 5.89
N TRP A 150 16.43 4.12 6.64
CA TRP A 150 15.53 5.19 6.22
C TRP A 150 16.09 6.53 6.67
N TYR A 151 16.34 7.41 5.72
CA TYR A 151 16.86 8.75 5.98
C TYR A 151 16.04 9.82 5.28
N GLU A 152 15.80 10.94 5.96
CA GLU A 152 15.34 12.18 5.38
C GLU A 152 16.54 13.13 5.19
N PHE A 153 16.63 13.72 3.99
CA PHE A 153 17.70 14.64 3.59
C PHE A 153 17.19 16.07 3.56
N ASP A 154 18.08 17.03 3.74
CA ASP A 154 17.79 18.46 3.68
C ASP A 154 17.59 19.00 2.26
N ALA A 155 18.04 18.26 1.24
CA ALA A 155 17.92 18.63 -0.17
C ALA A 155 17.51 17.45 -1.05
N ASP A 156 16.65 17.71 -2.05
CA ASP A 156 16.21 16.71 -3.02
C ASP A 156 17.38 16.09 -3.79
N GLY A 157 18.38 16.91 -4.15
CA GLY A 157 19.58 16.45 -4.86
C GLY A 157 20.38 15.40 -4.06
N ALA A 158 20.49 15.56 -2.74
CA ALA A 158 21.13 14.60 -1.86
C ALA A 158 20.35 13.27 -1.84
N ALA A 159 19.03 13.35 -1.69
CA ALA A 159 18.16 12.17 -1.70
C ALA A 159 18.27 11.39 -3.03
N VAL A 160 18.23 12.08 -4.17
CA VAL A 160 18.40 11.45 -5.51
C VAL A 160 19.76 10.78 -5.65
N ALA A 161 20.84 11.43 -5.18
CA ALA A 161 22.19 10.88 -5.26
C ALA A 161 22.33 9.60 -4.40
N VAL A 162 21.77 9.62 -3.17
CA VAL A 162 21.79 8.47 -2.26
C VAL A 162 20.90 7.34 -2.79
N GLU A 163 19.72 7.62 -3.31
CA GLU A 163 18.87 6.62 -3.97
C GLU A 163 19.63 5.89 -5.09
N ARG A 164 20.22 6.63 -6.03
CA ARG A 164 21.00 6.05 -7.15
C ARG A 164 22.13 5.18 -6.62
N ARG A 165 22.88 5.68 -5.65
CA ARG A 165 23.98 4.92 -5.03
C ARG A 165 23.49 3.62 -4.40
N LEU A 166 22.36 3.65 -3.66
CA LEU A 166 21.80 2.45 -3.06
C LEU A 166 21.32 1.45 -4.13
N LEU A 167 20.68 1.93 -5.20
CA LEU A 167 20.28 1.10 -6.33
C LEU A 167 21.50 0.41 -6.96
N ASP A 168 22.59 1.13 -7.19
CA ASP A 168 23.84 0.56 -7.73
C ASP A 168 24.50 -0.40 -6.74
N GLN A 169 24.59 -0.02 -5.46
CA GLN A 169 25.23 -0.81 -4.43
C GLN A 169 24.51 -2.12 -4.13
N PHE A 170 23.16 -2.12 -4.21
CA PHE A 170 22.33 -3.31 -3.97
C PHE A 170 21.77 -3.89 -5.28
N ALA A 171 22.34 -3.52 -6.42
CA ALA A 171 21.97 -4.09 -7.71
C ALA A 171 22.09 -5.62 -7.72
N GLY A 172 21.03 -6.30 -8.17
CA GLY A 172 20.96 -7.77 -8.19
C GLY A 172 20.72 -8.43 -6.83
N GLU A 173 20.61 -7.65 -5.74
CA GLU A 173 20.29 -8.18 -4.41
C GLU A 173 18.77 -8.32 -4.23
N SER A 174 18.30 -9.56 -4.16
CA SER A 174 16.86 -9.84 -4.02
C SER A 174 16.31 -9.63 -2.61
N ASP A 175 17.19 -9.45 -1.62
CA ASP A 175 16.80 -9.30 -0.21
C ASP A 175 16.36 -7.87 0.15
N PHE A 176 16.66 -6.89 -0.71
CA PHE A 176 16.34 -5.49 -0.47
C PHE A 176 15.70 -4.83 -1.69
N PHE A 177 14.88 -3.81 -1.42
CA PHE A 177 14.45 -2.85 -2.41
C PHE A 177 14.72 -1.42 -1.91
N VAL A 178 15.04 -0.53 -2.84
CA VAL A 178 15.26 0.88 -2.58
C VAL A 178 14.07 1.65 -3.13
N PHE A 179 13.57 2.60 -2.37
CA PHE A 179 12.56 3.54 -2.84
C PHE A 179 12.78 4.92 -2.23
N ARG A 180 12.27 5.93 -2.92
CA ARG A 180 12.34 7.32 -2.49
C ARG A 180 10.95 7.96 -2.48
N TRP A 181 10.72 8.79 -1.46
CA TRP A 181 9.55 9.65 -1.38
C TRP A 181 9.98 11.07 -1.03
N GLY A 182 9.95 11.98 -2.05
CA GLY A 182 10.49 13.32 -1.87
C GLY A 182 11.96 13.27 -1.44
N ARG A 183 12.25 13.82 -0.26
CA ARG A 183 13.59 13.83 0.35
C ARG A 183 13.92 12.61 1.21
N GLU A 184 13.00 11.67 1.33
CA GLU A 184 13.20 10.45 2.09
C GLU A 184 13.69 9.32 1.20
N VAL A 185 14.73 8.60 1.61
CA VAL A 185 15.26 7.41 0.93
C VAL A 185 15.24 6.24 1.89
N CYS A 186 14.74 5.11 1.41
CA CYS A 186 14.61 3.89 2.19
C CYS A 186 15.27 2.70 1.47
N LEU A 187 16.04 1.91 2.22
CA LEU A 187 16.47 0.56 1.85
C LEU A 187 15.70 -0.42 2.75
N ALA A 188 14.74 -1.13 2.19
CA ALA A 188 13.86 -2.00 2.95
C ALA A 188 14.04 -3.48 2.57
N PRO A 189 13.91 -4.41 3.53
CA PRO A 189 13.89 -5.84 3.23
C PRO A 189 12.69 -6.20 2.36
N THR A 190 12.90 -7.06 1.35
CA THR A 190 11.81 -7.55 0.47
C THR A 190 10.87 -8.53 1.17
N ALA A 191 11.26 -9.11 2.31
CA ALA A 191 10.35 -9.91 3.11
C ALA A 191 9.25 -9.04 3.71
N GLY A 192 8.02 -9.34 3.33
CA GLY A 192 6.85 -8.61 3.83
C GLY A 192 6.58 -7.32 3.07
N THR A 193 6.17 -7.47 1.82
CA THR A 193 5.67 -6.38 0.98
C THR A 193 4.15 -6.21 1.13
N LYS A 194 3.63 -5.06 0.68
CA LYS A 194 2.18 -4.80 0.60
C LYS A 194 1.45 -5.88 -0.19
N GLY A 195 2.04 -6.36 -1.30
CA GLY A 195 1.48 -7.44 -2.10
C GLY A 195 1.39 -8.78 -1.36
N GLU A 196 2.39 -9.14 -0.55
CA GLU A 196 2.33 -10.34 0.29
C GLU A 196 1.20 -10.24 1.33
N ALA A 197 1.05 -9.07 1.97
CA ALA A 197 -0.02 -8.85 2.95
C ALA A 197 -1.41 -8.94 2.29
N VAL A 198 -1.59 -8.35 1.11
CA VAL A 198 -2.84 -8.43 0.34
C VAL A 198 -3.17 -9.89 -0.02
N ARG A 199 -2.19 -10.65 -0.53
CA ARG A 199 -2.38 -12.09 -0.81
C ARG A 199 -2.75 -12.88 0.45
N ARG A 200 -2.09 -12.58 1.58
CA ARG A 200 -2.41 -13.22 2.86
C ARG A 200 -3.85 -12.92 3.30
N LEU A 201 -4.29 -11.67 3.15
CA LEU A 201 -5.67 -11.27 3.44
C LEU A 201 -6.67 -11.93 2.51
N ALA A 202 -6.39 -11.98 1.20
CA ALA A 202 -7.23 -12.68 0.23
C ALA A 202 -7.40 -14.16 0.59
N SER A 203 -6.30 -14.84 0.94
CA SER A 203 -6.32 -16.23 1.41
C SER A 203 -7.14 -16.40 2.70
N GLU A 204 -7.00 -15.49 3.67
CA GLU A 204 -7.78 -15.52 4.92
C GLU A 204 -9.29 -15.39 4.70
N LEU A 205 -9.67 -14.65 3.66
CA LEU A 205 -11.06 -14.39 3.29
C LEU A 205 -11.62 -15.42 2.28
N GLY A 206 -10.80 -16.40 1.83
CA GLY A 206 -11.17 -17.31 0.77
C GLY A 206 -11.45 -16.59 -0.56
N ALA A 207 -10.90 -15.40 -0.77
CA ALA A 207 -11.10 -14.60 -1.96
C ALA A 207 -10.14 -15.00 -3.07
N HIS A 208 -10.67 -15.18 -4.29
CA HIS A 208 -9.82 -15.35 -5.46
C HIS A 208 -9.21 -13.99 -5.86
N ARG A 209 -7.98 -13.98 -6.40
CA ARG A 209 -7.29 -12.73 -6.82
C ARG A 209 -8.13 -11.83 -7.73
N ARG A 210 -9.02 -12.42 -8.57
CA ARG A 210 -9.94 -11.67 -9.46
C ARG A 210 -11.00 -10.87 -8.71
N GLU A 211 -11.18 -11.13 -7.42
CA GLU A 211 -12.10 -10.46 -6.50
C GLU A 211 -11.37 -9.49 -5.56
N VAL A 212 -10.07 -9.30 -5.79
CA VAL A 212 -9.23 -8.38 -5.02
C VAL A 212 -8.98 -7.12 -5.83
N PHE A 213 -9.39 -5.99 -5.28
CA PHE A 213 -9.12 -4.66 -5.80
C PHE A 213 -8.00 -4.00 -4.99
N THR A 214 -7.01 -3.43 -5.67
CA THR A 214 -5.93 -2.66 -5.05
C THR A 214 -5.71 -1.34 -5.76
N VAL A 215 -5.36 -0.31 -4.98
CA VAL A 215 -5.07 1.03 -5.47
C VAL A 215 -3.99 1.68 -4.62
N GLY A 216 -3.06 2.39 -5.26
CA GLY A 216 -1.94 3.06 -4.62
C GLY A 216 -1.35 4.16 -5.49
N ASP A 217 -0.30 4.83 -5.01
CA ASP A 217 0.37 5.94 -5.70
C ASP A 217 1.91 5.90 -5.60
N GLY A 218 2.48 5.17 -4.62
CA GLY A 218 3.91 5.12 -4.35
C GLY A 218 4.61 3.84 -4.83
N GLN A 219 5.94 3.89 -4.98
CA GLN A 219 6.74 2.73 -5.45
C GLN A 219 6.57 1.49 -4.55
N ASN A 220 6.39 1.66 -3.23
CA ASN A 220 6.13 0.56 -2.30
C ASN A 220 4.78 -0.13 -2.53
N ASP A 221 3.86 0.50 -3.32
CA ASP A 221 2.57 -0.09 -3.70
C ASP A 221 2.70 -1.06 -4.87
N ILE A 222 3.74 -0.95 -5.71
CA ILE A 222 3.90 -1.76 -6.93
C ILE A 222 3.70 -3.25 -6.63
N SER A 223 4.15 -3.72 -5.49
CA SER A 223 3.99 -5.12 -5.09
C SER A 223 2.53 -5.54 -4.88
N MET A 224 1.63 -4.65 -4.47
CA MET A 224 0.19 -4.95 -4.37
C MET A 224 -0.58 -4.61 -5.66
N LEU A 225 0.02 -3.83 -6.55
CA LEU A 225 -0.47 -3.50 -7.88
C LEU A 225 -0.01 -4.52 -8.94
N ASP A 226 0.43 -5.68 -8.51
CA ASP A 226 0.87 -6.79 -9.36
C ASP A 226 -0.29 -7.79 -9.58
N PRO A 227 -0.45 -8.33 -10.81
CA PRO A 227 -1.48 -9.35 -11.10
C PRO A 227 -1.39 -10.62 -10.25
N VAL A 228 -0.26 -10.89 -9.59
CA VAL A 228 -0.12 -11.99 -8.63
C VAL A 228 -0.84 -11.67 -7.32
N ALA A 229 -0.89 -10.40 -6.92
CA ALA A 229 -1.54 -9.97 -5.68
C ALA A 229 -3.03 -9.68 -5.86
N ALA A 230 -3.40 -9.00 -6.95
CA ALA A 230 -4.76 -8.56 -7.22
C ALA A 230 -5.11 -8.68 -8.70
N GLY A 231 -6.38 -8.86 -9.00
CA GLY A 231 -6.87 -8.90 -10.38
C GLY A 231 -7.58 -7.61 -10.82
N LEU A 232 -7.82 -6.67 -9.90
CA LEU A 232 -8.43 -5.37 -10.11
C LEU A 232 -7.47 -4.31 -9.59
N ILE A 233 -6.65 -3.79 -10.48
CA ILE A 233 -5.49 -2.96 -10.13
C ILE A 233 -5.72 -1.55 -10.61
N ALA A 234 -5.46 -0.56 -9.76
CA ALA A 234 -5.56 0.85 -10.14
C ALA A 234 -4.47 1.71 -9.51
N CYS A 235 -4.21 2.87 -10.09
CA CYS A 235 -3.52 3.97 -9.43
C CYS A 235 -4.32 5.27 -9.56
N VAL A 236 -4.06 6.19 -8.65
CA VAL A 236 -4.65 7.54 -8.65
C VAL A 236 -3.88 8.48 -9.57
N ALA A 237 -4.45 9.64 -9.94
CA ALA A 237 -3.83 10.56 -10.88
C ALA A 237 -2.50 11.16 -10.40
N ASN A 238 -2.33 11.30 -9.08
CA ASN A 238 -1.08 11.77 -8.46
C ASN A 238 -0.04 10.68 -8.23
N ALA A 239 -0.25 9.46 -8.77
CA ALA A 239 0.71 8.37 -8.64
C ALA A 239 2.03 8.69 -9.35
N GLN A 240 3.12 8.20 -8.78
CA GLN A 240 4.48 8.29 -9.36
C GLN A 240 4.51 7.60 -10.73
N ASP A 241 5.41 8.05 -11.60
CA ASP A 241 5.49 7.54 -12.99
C ASP A 241 5.77 6.03 -13.03
N GLU A 242 6.61 5.52 -12.15
CA GLU A 242 6.93 4.09 -12.05
C GLU A 242 5.69 3.25 -11.70
N VAL A 243 4.82 3.79 -10.84
CA VAL A 243 3.55 3.16 -10.45
C VAL A 243 2.60 3.15 -11.64
N ARG A 244 2.47 4.27 -12.37
CA ARG A 244 1.63 4.37 -13.58
C ARG A 244 2.08 3.34 -14.62
N ILE A 245 3.39 3.26 -14.88
CA ILE A 245 3.98 2.26 -15.81
C ILE A 245 3.68 0.83 -15.34
N ALA A 246 3.79 0.55 -14.03
CA ALA A 246 3.48 -0.78 -13.50
C ALA A 246 2.01 -1.15 -13.69
N VAL A 247 1.08 -0.20 -13.42
CA VAL A 247 -0.36 -0.38 -13.61
C VAL A 247 -0.72 -0.55 -15.09
N GLU A 248 -0.11 0.20 -16.00
CA GLU A 248 -0.29 0.02 -17.45
C GLU A 248 0.14 -1.38 -17.90
N ARG A 249 1.33 -1.84 -17.49
CA ARG A 249 1.82 -3.20 -17.78
C ARG A 249 0.89 -4.28 -17.24
N ALA A 250 0.30 -4.06 -16.08
CA ALA A 250 -0.69 -4.95 -15.47
C ALA A 250 -2.08 -4.85 -16.16
N LYS A 251 -2.26 -3.96 -17.14
CA LYS A 251 -3.55 -3.63 -17.78
C LYS A 251 -4.59 -3.19 -16.76
N GLY A 252 -4.13 -2.47 -15.73
CA GLY A 252 -4.94 -1.88 -14.67
C GLY A 252 -5.62 -0.57 -15.11
N PHE A 253 -6.27 0.08 -14.18
CA PHE A 253 -6.97 1.34 -14.39
C PHE A 253 -6.17 2.51 -13.82
N ILE A 254 -5.93 3.54 -14.62
CA ILE A 254 -5.32 4.79 -14.18
C ILE A 254 -6.45 5.80 -14.01
N ALA A 255 -6.71 6.22 -12.78
CA ALA A 255 -7.76 7.19 -12.49
C ALA A 255 -7.37 8.60 -12.97
N SER A 256 -8.37 9.40 -13.32
CA SER A 256 -8.22 10.82 -13.60
C SER A 256 -8.26 11.68 -12.35
N GLY A 257 -8.90 11.17 -11.28
CA GLY A 257 -8.98 11.80 -9.98
C GLY A 257 -7.75 11.54 -9.12
N GLN A 258 -7.38 12.55 -8.32
CA GLN A 258 -6.32 12.43 -7.31
C GLN A 258 -6.86 11.86 -6.00
N HIS A 259 -6.03 11.21 -5.22
CA HIS A 259 -6.33 10.71 -3.88
C HIS A 259 -7.65 9.91 -3.86
N ILE A 260 -8.45 10.07 -2.81
CA ILE A 260 -9.72 9.33 -2.63
C ILE A 260 -10.70 9.51 -3.79
N ALA A 261 -10.63 10.63 -4.54
CA ALA A 261 -11.44 10.81 -5.76
C ALA A 261 -11.09 9.77 -6.82
N GLY A 262 -9.78 9.53 -7.03
CA GLY A 262 -9.30 8.48 -7.94
C GLY A 262 -9.65 7.08 -7.45
N VAL A 263 -9.62 6.84 -6.13
CA VAL A 263 -10.06 5.56 -5.55
C VAL A 263 -11.54 5.31 -5.85
N VAL A 264 -12.40 6.32 -5.68
CA VAL A 264 -13.84 6.24 -5.99
C VAL A 264 -14.07 5.95 -7.46
N GLU A 265 -13.35 6.64 -8.36
CA GLU A 265 -13.43 6.45 -9.81
C GLU A 265 -13.02 5.01 -10.20
N ALA A 266 -11.88 4.54 -9.72
CA ALA A 266 -11.37 3.21 -10.01
C ALA A 266 -12.29 2.10 -9.48
N LEU A 267 -12.80 2.27 -8.26
CA LEU A 267 -13.72 1.31 -7.67
C LEU A 267 -15.05 1.24 -8.44
N HIS A 268 -15.55 2.40 -8.87
CA HIS A 268 -16.74 2.49 -9.72
C HIS A 268 -16.54 1.78 -11.06
N PHE A 269 -15.41 2.05 -11.74
CA PHE A 269 -15.05 1.38 -12.99
C PHE A 269 -15.09 -0.14 -12.87
N TYR A 270 -14.48 -0.70 -11.83
CA TYR A 270 -14.45 -2.15 -11.65
C TYR A 270 -15.79 -2.73 -11.17
N ALA A 271 -16.55 -2.01 -10.37
CA ALA A 271 -17.86 -2.46 -9.90
C ALA A 271 -18.91 -2.54 -11.05
N GLN A 272 -18.78 -1.68 -12.08
CA GLN A 272 -19.67 -1.70 -13.25
C GLN A 272 -19.23 -2.67 -14.33
N LYS A 273 -17.97 -3.08 -14.36
CA LYS A 273 -17.44 -4.00 -15.35
C LYS A 273 -18.08 -5.38 -15.13
N LYS A 274 -18.86 -5.83 -16.11
CA LYS A 274 -19.45 -7.19 -16.12
C LYS A 274 -18.34 -8.24 -15.95
N ALA A 275 -18.58 -9.26 -15.16
CA ALA A 275 -17.67 -10.37 -14.88
C ALA A 275 -17.33 -11.19 -16.15
#